data_c749e3423407626d1c283908181c1da5
#
_entry.id   c749e3423407626d1c283908181c1da5
#
_cell.length_a   1.000
_cell.length_b   1.000
_cell.length_c   1.000
_cell.angle_alpha   90.00
_cell.angle_beta   90.00
_cell.angle_gamma   90.00
#
_symmetry.space_group_name_H-M   'P 1'
#
loop_
_entity.id
_entity.type
_entity.pdbx_description
1 polymer ?
#
loop_
_entity_poly.entity_id
_entity_poly.type
_entity_poly.pdbx_seq_one_letter_code
_entity_poly.pdbx_strand_id
1 'polypeptide(L)'
;KGSDRELAIGESRALAFYSKEMKGWAPRTPLLPHKGRIRPMAIGLVGRKSGMTRIFNEDGASVPVTVIEAEPNRITQVKSVESDGYVAVQVTTGERRQSRVSKPMAGHFAKAKAGAGRGLWEFRSLQADGLDVGGELTVEQFSAGQSVDVQGTSKGKGFAGTIKRWNFAGQDNTHGNSISHRAPGSIGQCQTPGRVFKGKKMSGHMGAARVTTQNLEIVRVDTERNLIMVKGAVPGATGGDVFIRPAVKARPEAVAVGESE
;
A
#
# COMPACT_ATOMS: atom_id res chain seq x y z
N LYS A 1 39.81 25.30 60.96
CA LYS A 1 39.97 26.08 59.69
C LYS A 1 40.78 25.33 58.61
N GLY A 2 40.74 23.98 58.60
CA GLY A 2 41.53 23.17 57.67
C GLY A 2 40.74 22.12 56.88
N SER A 3 39.45 21.89 57.17
CA SER A 3 38.67 20.81 56.57
C SER A 3 37.84 21.18 55.33
N ASP A 4 37.55 22.49 55.12
CA ASP A 4 36.66 22.93 54.05
C ASP A 4 37.34 23.17 52.71
N ARG A 5 38.68 23.13 52.64
CA ARG A 5 39.41 23.32 51.40
C ARG A 5 39.70 21.99 50.65
N GLU A 6 39.76 20.87 51.30
CA GLU A 6 40.00 19.59 50.64
C GLU A 6 38.73 18.99 49.99
N LEU A 7 37.56 19.25 50.55
CA LEU A 7 36.28 18.83 49.92
C LEU A 7 35.97 19.56 48.61
N ALA A 8 36.30 20.86 48.53
CA ALA A 8 36.05 21.66 47.31
C ALA A 8 36.97 21.28 46.11
N ILE A 9 38.17 20.67 46.36
CA ILE A 9 39.07 20.24 45.31
C ILE A 9 38.66 18.89 44.73
N GLY A 10 38.02 18.04 45.53
CA GLY A 10 37.52 16.73 45.12
C GLY A 10 36.35 16.80 44.13
N GLU A 11 35.38 17.68 44.40
CA GLU A 11 34.20 17.85 43.56
C GLU A 11 34.52 18.51 42.20
N SER A 12 35.45 19.44 42.18
CA SER A 12 35.89 20.10 40.95
C SER A 12 36.62 19.15 39.97
N ARG A 13 37.35 18.15 40.50
CA ARG A 13 38.03 17.11 39.69
C ARG A 13 37.06 16.06 39.18
N ALA A 14 36.07 15.67 39.96
CA ALA A 14 35.07 14.70 39.56
C ALA A 14 34.17 15.26 38.44
N LEU A 15 33.77 16.51 38.54
CA LEU A 15 32.98 17.19 37.49
C LEU A 15 33.78 17.40 36.21
N ALA A 16 35.08 17.68 36.29
CA ALA A 16 35.96 17.83 35.13
C ALA A 16 36.21 16.47 34.41
N PHE A 17 36.25 15.37 35.14
CA PHE A 17 36.40 14.01 34.58
C PHE A 17 35.13 13.57 33.89
N TYR A 18 33.96 13.84 34.47
CA TYR A 18 32.64 13.52 33.91
C TYR A 18 32.35 14.31 32.62
N SER A 19 32.81 15.58 32.55
CA SER A 19 32.65 16.42 31.35
C SER A 19 33.57 16.04 30.21
N LYS A 20 34.68 15.33 30.48
CA LYS A 20 35.65 14.95 29.44
C LYS A 20 35.29 13.62 28.75
N GLU A 21 34.66 12.69 29.48
CA GLU A 21 34.18 11.43 28.87
C GLU A 21 32.88 11.58 28.08
N MET A 22 32.06 12.59 28.42
CA MET A 22 30.78 12.81 27.71
C MET A 22 30.93 13.58 26.37
N LYS A 23 32.14 14.07 26.01
CA LYS A 23 32.38 14.75 24.72
C LYS A 23 32.35 13.82 23.51
N GLY A 24 32.28 12.51 23.70
CA GLY A 24 32.16 11.52 22.61
C GLY A 24 30.75 11.08 22.29
N TRP A 25 29.76 11.40 23.13
CA TRP A 25 28.37 11.06 22.86
C TRP A 25 27.62 12.27 22.33
N ALA A 26 27.87 12.63 21.07
CA ALA A 26 26.92 13.46 20.35
C ALA A 26 25.58 12.70 20.33
N PRO A 27 24.46 13.32 20.77
CA PRO A 27 23.16 12.72 20.58
C PRO A 27 23.05 12.39 19.10
N ARG A 28 22.78 11.09 18.79
CA ARG A 28 22.55 10.68 17.39
C ARG A 28 21.48 11.65 16.87
N THR A 29 21.87 12.53 15.98
CA THR A 29 20.95 13.35 15.22
C THR A 29 19.84 12.41 14.77
N PRO A 30 18.56 12.70 15.07
CA PRO A 30 17.49 11.89 14.58
C PRO A 30 17.71 11.76 13.08
N LEU A 31 17.87 10.52 12.61
CA LEU A 31 18.00 10.22 11.19
C LEU A 31 16.84 10.92 10.53
N LEU A 32 17.14 12.04 9.88
CA LEU A 32 16.18 12.68 9.00
C LEU A 32 15.63 11.57 8.14
N PRO A 33 14.30 11.43 8.05
CA PRO A 33 13.71 10.40 7.22
C PRO A 33 14.39 10.50 5.87
N HIS A 34 14.94 9.38 5.39
CA HIS A 34 15.59 9.30 4.10
C HIS A 34 14.77 10.14 3.11
N LYS A 35 15.37 11.20 2.56
CA LYS A 35 14.86 11.91 1.39
C LYS A 35 14.92 10.97 0.17
N GLY A 36 14.36 9.75 0.31
CA GLY A 36 13.92 9.00 -0.84
C GLY A 36 12.96 9.95 -1.55
N ARG A 37 13.17 10.17 -2.85
CA ARG A 37 12.24 10.93 -3.68
C ARG A 37 10.85 10.35 -3.46
N ILE A 38 10.12 10.89 -2.49
CA ILE A 38 8.68 10.65 -2.33
C ILE A 38 8.10 11.34 -3.56
N ARG A 39 7.92 10.58 -4.63
CA ARG A 39 7.15 11.08 -5.77
C ARG A 39 5.77 11.43 -5.23
N PRO A 40 5.22 12.61 -5.56
CA PRO A 40 3.88 12.96 -5.15
C PRO A 40 2.97 11.82 -5.61
N MET A 41 2.40 11.09 -4.65
CA MET A 41 1.44 10.05 -4.97
C MET A 41 0.16 10.77 -5.33
N ALA A 42 -0.20 10.73 -6.59
CA ALA A 42 -1.47 11.26 -7.05
C ALA A 42 -2.62 10.51 -6.37
N ILE A 43 -3.71 11.23 -6.15
CA ILE A 43 -4.92 10.68 -5.54
C ILE A 43 -5.52 9.67 -6.49
N GLY A 44 -5.96 8.55 -5.95
CA GLY A 44 -6.58 7.47 -6.69
C GLY A 44 -8.06 7.35 -6.39
N LEU A 45 -8.68 6.31 -6.97
CA LEU A 45 -10.06 5.90 -6.69
C LEU A 45 -10.11 4.53 -6.05
N VAL A 46 -11.15 4.33 -5.26
CA VAL A 46 -11.57 3.01 -4.79
C VAL A 46 -12.71 2.54 -5.67
N GLY A 47 -12.54 1.39 -6.29
CA GLY A 47 -13.56 0.75 -7.10
C GLY A 47 -13.80 -0.69 -6.67
N ARG A 48 -14.75 -1.33 -7.32
CA ARG A 48 -15.14 -2.73 -7.14
C ARG A 48 -14.83 -3.50 -8.42
N LYS A 49 -14.12 -4.61 -8.31
CA LYS A 49 -13.89 -5.49 -9.45
C LYS A 49 -15.20 -6.16 -9.86
N SER A 50 -15.74 -5.83 -11.02
CA SER A 50 -16.99 -6.44 -11.53
C SER A 50 -16.73 -7.74 -12.24
N GLY A 51 -15.66 -7.84 -13.05
CA GLY A 51 -15.33 -9.04 -13.78
C GLY A 51 -14.24 -8.83 -14.83
N MET A 52 -14.14 -9.77 -15.75
CA MET A 52 -13.23 -9.66 -16.90
C MET A 52 -14.01 -9.94 -18.17
N THR A 53 -13.63 -9.23 -19.23
CA THR A 53 -14.15 -9.39 -20.59
C THR A 53 -13.02 -9.16 -21.60
N ARG A 54 -13.33 -9.10 -22.87
CA ARG A 54 -12.40 -8.71 -23.93
C ARG A 54 -13.00 -7.61 -24.79
N ILE A 55 -12.15 -6.77 -25.30
CA ILE A 55 -12.49 -5.73 -26.27
C ILE A 55 -11.70 -6.03 -27.55
N PHE A 56 -12.30 -5.79 -28.68
CA PHE A 56 -11.61 -5.88 -29.95
C PHE A 56 -11.21 -4.48 -30.40
N ASN A 57 -9.94 -4.33 -30.77
CA ASN A 57 -9.45 -3.09 -31.38
C ASN A 57 -9.86 -3.04 -32.85
N GLU A 58 -9.65 -1.89 -33.48
CA GLU A 58 -9.92 -1.67 -34.92
C GLU A 58 -9.16 -2.66 -35.82
N ASP A 59 -7.96 -3.04 -35.38
CA ASP A 59 -7.12 -4.06 -36.05
C ASP A 59 -7.63 -5.51 -35.87
N GLY A 60 -8.76 -5.71 -35.18
CA GLY A 60 -9.30 -7.03 -34.85
C GLY A 60 -8.59 -7.76 -33.70
N ALA A 61 -7.58 -7.15 -33.09
CA ALA A 61 -6.87 -7.74 -31.94
C ALA A 61 -7.74 -7.81 -30.71
N SER A 62 -7.80 -8.99 -30.06
CA SER A 62 -8.54 -9.22 -28.81
C SER A 62 -7.72 -8.78 -27.59
N VAL A 63 -8.17 -7.78 -26.87
CA VAL A 63 -7.54 -7.25 -25.66
C VAL A 63 -8.33 -7.71 -24.43
N PRO A 64 -7.75 -8.54 -23.53
CA PRO A 64 -8.41 -8.91 -22.29
C PRO A 64 -8.45 -7.71 -21.34
N VAL A 65 -9.60 -7.42 -20.77
CA VAL A 65 -9.80 -6.29 -19.86
C VAL A 65 -10.50 -6.73 -18.58
N THR A 66 -10.12 -6.11 -17.47
CA THR A 66 -10.85 -6.18 -16.22
C THR A 66 -11.73 -4.93 -16.10
N VAL A 67 -13.00 -5.14 -15.82
CA VAL A 67 -13.98 -4.07 -15.58
C VAL A 67 -14.00 -3.77 -14.08
N ILE A 68 -13.78 -2.51 -13.75
CA ILE A 68 -13.82 -1.98 -12.38
C ILE A 68 -14.90 -0.91 -12.34
N GLU A 69 -15.87 -1.10 -11.47
CA GLU A 69 -16.92 -0.15 -11.15
C GLU A 69 -16.40 0.78 -10.05
N ALA A 70 -16.27 2.05 -10.35
CA ALA A 70 -15.76 3.05 -9.42
C ALA A 70 -16.82 4.12 -9.20
N GLU A 71 -17.82 3.80 -8.36
CA GLU A 71 -18.81 4.77 -7.91
C GLU A 71 -18.12 6.03 -7.36
N PRO A 72 -18.75 7.21 -7.40
CA PRO A 72 -18.18 8.43 -6.86
C PRO A 72 -17.64 8.23 -5.44
N ASN A 73 -16.38 8.58 -5.24
CA ASN A 73 -15.70 8.46 -3.94
C ASN A 73 -15.88 9.77 -3.17
N ARG A 74 -16.67 9.75 -2.10
CA ARG A 74 -16.94 10.91 -1.25
C ARG A 74 -15.83 11.13 -0.26
N ILE A 75 -15.32 12.36 -0.15
CA ILE A 75 -14.24 12.73 0.77
C ILE A 75 -14.82 12.89 2.18
N THR A 76 -14.34 12.09 3.11
CA THR A 76 -14.80 12.11 4.51
C THR A 76 -13.90 12.91 5.43
N GLN A 77 -12.61 13.00 5.11
CA GLN A 77 -11.65 13.75 5.89
C GLN A 77 -10.42 14.09 5.06
N VAL A 78 -9.93 15.30 5.20
CA VAL A 78 -8.61 15.72 4.73
C VAL A 78 -7.70 15.80 5.94
N LYS A 79 -6.61 15.03 5.94
CA LYS A 79 -5.63 14.95 7.03
C LYS A 79 -4.46 15.87 6.74
N SER A 80 -4.03 16.62 7.74
CA SER A 80 -2.89 17.52 7.65
C SER A 80 -1.77 17.09 8.59
N VAL A 81 -0.55 17.60 8.36
CA VAL A 81 0.60 17.30 9.23
C VAL A 81 0.37 17.81 10.65
N GLU A 82 -0.34 18.93 10.80
CA GLU A 82 -0.58 19.57 12.09
C GLU A 82 -1.53 18.76 12.98
N SER A 83 -2.62 18.22 12.41
CA SER A 83 -3.64 17.49 13.16
C SER A 83 -3.35 16.00 13.28
N ASP A 84 -2.87 15.36 12.21
CA ASP A 84 -2.75 13.91 12.09
C ASP A 84 -1.30 13.40 11.94
N GLY A 85 -0.32 14.32 11.80
CA GLY A 85 1.09 13.99 11.61
C GLY A 85 1.46 13.55 10.18
N TYR A 86 0.51 13.49 9.25
CA TYR A 86 0.74 13.18 7.84
C TYR A 86 -0.39 13.73 6.95
N VAL A 87 -0.09 13.90 5.67
CA VAL A 87 -1.08 14.36 4.68
C VAL A 87 -1.74 13.18 4.02
N ALA A 88 -3.07 13.13 4.03
CA ALA A 88 -3.87 12.12 3.36
C ALA A 88 -5.28 12.60 3.11
N VAL A 89 -5.92 12.03 2.10
CA VAL A 89 -7.36 12.19 1.83
C VAL A 89 -8.04 10.88 2.15
N GLN A 90 -9.01 10.93 3.07
CA GLN A 90 -9.85 9.79 3.39
C GLN A 90 -11.12 9.85 2.57
N VAL A 91 -11.44 8.73 1.94
CA VAL A 91 -12.60 8.60 1.06
C VAL A 91 -13.49 7.42 1.46
N THR A 92 -14.75 7.50 1.07
CA THR A 92 -15.71 6.41 1.19
C THR A 92 -16.43 6.20 -0.14
N THR A 93 -16.84 4.99 -0.43
CA THR A 93 -17.60 4.65 -1.64
C THR A 93 -18.73 3.67 -1.33
N GLY A 94 -19.73 3.65 -2.20
CA GLY A 94 -20.91 2.81 -2.06
C GLY A 94 -21.83 3.25 -0.93
N GLU A 95 -22.82 2.42 -0.65
CA GLU A 95 -23.81 2.67 0.40
C GLU A 95 -23.86 1.54 1.42
N ARG A 96 -24.10 1.90 2.66
CA ARG A 96 -24.32 0.97 3.76
C ARG A 96 -25.58 1.36 4.53
N ARG A 97 -26.43 0.37 4.80
CA ARG A 97 -27.65 0.60 5.60
C ARG A 97 -27.30 1.18 6.98
N GLN A 98 -28.00 2.22 7.40
CA GLN A 98 -27.74 2.94 8.66
C GLN A 98 -27.78 1.99 9.89
N SER A 99 -28.67 1.01 9.89
CA SER A 99 -28.75 -0.01 10.97
C SER A 99 -27.49 -0.86 11.15
N ARG A 100 -26.60 -0.88 10.13
CA ARG A 100 -25.31 -1.59 10.17
C ARG A 100 -24.12 -0.68 10.42
N VAL A 101 -24.36 0.60 10.64
CA VAL A 101 -23.31 1.59 10.94
C VAL A 101 -23.25 1.78 12.46
N SER A 102 -22.08 1.63 13.05
CA SER A 102 -21.89 1.89 14.47
C SER A 102 -22.02 3.39 14.78
N LYS A 103 -22.45 3.76 15.98
CA LYS A 103 -22.61 5.15 16.42
C LYS A 103 -21.37 6.02 16.16
N PRO A 104 -20.11 5.58 16.49
CA PRO A 104 -18.91 6.37 16.18
C PRO A 104 -18.73 6.64 14.69
N MET A 105 -19.00 5.63 13.86
CA MET A 105 -18.90 5.78 12.39
C MET A 105 -19.99 6.70 11.84
N ALA A 106 -21.21 6.62 12.37
CA ALA A 106 -22.29 7.52 12.00
C ALA A 106 -21.92 8.98 12.31
N GLY A 107 -21.32 9.24 13.47
CA GLY A 107 -20.82 10.56 13.84
C GLY A 107 -19.71 11.06 12.90
N HIS A 108 -18.81 10.16 12.48
CA HIS A 108 -17.74 10.49 11.52
C HIS A 108 -18.31 10.90 10.15
N PHE A 109 -19.24 10.14 9.60
CA PHE A 109 -19.92 10.48 8.34
C PHE A 109 -20.76 11.75 8.45
N ALA A 110 -21.45 11.96 9.57
CA ALA A 110 -22.24 13.16 9.81
C ALA A 110 -21.36 14.43 9.81
N LYS A 111 -20.16 14.37 10.44
CA LYS A 111 -19.18 15.45 10.43
C LYS A 111 -18.75 15.82 9.00
N ALA A 112 -18.60 14.83 8.15
CA ALA A 112 -18.23 15.01 6.74
C ALA A 112 -19.42 15.39 5.83
N LYS A 113 -20.65 15.43 6.36
CA LYS A 113 -21.90 15.58 5.57
C LYS A 113 -22.00 14.56 4.44
N ALA A 114 -21.35 13.40 4.57
CA ALA A 114 -21.33 12.34 3.57
C ALA A 114 -22.22 11.17 3.99
N GLY A 115 -22.87 10.52 3.05
CA GLY A 115 -23.62 9.29 3.29
C GLY A 115 -22.70 8.15 3.72
N ALA A 116 -23.22 7.23 4.56
CA ALA A 116 -22.45 6.10 5.05
C ALA A 116 -22.07 5.14 3.91
N GLY A 117 -20.78 4.98 3.67
CA GLY A 117 -20.24 4.08 2.67
C GLY A 117 -19.87 2.70 3.22
N ARG A 118 -19.40 1.82 2.33
CA ARG A 118 -19.01 0.43 2.66
C ARG A 118 -17.78 0.35 3.56
N GLY A 119 -16.86 1.31 3.45
CA GLY A 119 -15.62 1.37 4.19
C GLY A 119 -14.99 2.76 4.11
N LEU A 120 -13.88 2.92 4.81
CA LEU A 120 -13.06 4.12 4.76
C LEU A 120 -11.66 3.74 4.25
N TRP A 121 -11.15 4.50 3.31
CA TRP A 121 -9.84 4.29 2.69
C TRP A 121 -9.07 5.58 2.62
N GLU A 122 -7.75 5.50 2.69
CA GLU A 122 -6.89 6.67 2.69
C GLU A 122 -5.92 6.63 1.52
N PHE A 123 -5.80 7.77 0.86
CA PHE A 123 -4.78 8.05 -0.12
C PHE A 123 -3.80 9.05 0.47
N ARG A 124 -2.58 8.58 0.74
CA ARG A 124 -1.49 9.47 1.15
C ARG A 124 -1.02 10.26 -0.06
N SER A 125 -1.07 11.57 0.02
CA SER A 125 -0.59 12.49 -1.00
C SER A 125 0.31 13.53 -0.36
N LEU A 126 1.19 14.13 -1.12
CA LEU A 126 1.96 15.31 -0.67
C LEU A 126 1.17 16.60 -0.86
N GLN A 127 0.15 16.57 -1.69
CA GLN A 127 -0.70 17.72 -2.01
C GLN A 127 -2.16 17.25 -1.85
N ALA A 128 -2.82 17.80 -0.87
CA ALA A 128 -4.27 17.67 -0.68
C ALA A 128 -4.98 19.00 -1.03
N ASP A 129 -4.25 19.90 -1.72
CA ASP A 129 -4.74 21.24 -2.03
C ASP A 129 -5.91 21.17 -3.01
N GLY A 130 -6.97 21.89 -2.71
CA GLY A 130 -8.17 21.97 -3.54
C GLY A 130 -9.19 20.83 -3.32
N LEU A 131 -9.01 20.00 -2.29
CA LEU A 131 -9.96 18.94 -1.94
C LEU A 131 -10.68 19.26 -0.63
N ASP A 132 -11.95 19.51 -0.72
CA ASP A 132 -12.80 19.81 0.44
C ASP A 132 -13.52 18.56 0.96
N VAL A 133 -13.76 18.55 2.28
CA VAL A 133 -14.58 17.52 2.92
C VAL A 133 -16.00 17.58 2.37
N GLY A 134 -16.53 16.44 1.95
CA GLY A 134 -17.84 16.34 1.27
C GLY A 134 -17.77 16.42 -0.26
N GLY A 135 -16.60 16.72 -0.83
CA GLY A 135 -16.37 16.63 -2.27
C GLY A 135 -16.39 15.19 -2.79
N GLU A 136 -16.50 15.03 -4.09
CA GLU A 136 -16.54 13.73 -4.76
C GLU A 136 -15.40 13.59 -5.76
N LEU A 137 -14.78 12.40 -5.79
CA LEU A 137 -13.81 12.00 -6.79
C LEU A 137 -14.49 11.04 -7.76
N THR A 138 -14.50 11.39 -9.04
CA THR A 138 -15.15 10.62 -10.11
C THR A 138 -14.11 9.93 -11.02
N VAL A 139 -14.59 9.09 -11.91
CA VAL A 139 -13.74 8.38 -12.89
C VAL A 139 -13.10 9.32 -13.91
N GLU A 140 -13.59 10.54 -14.04
CA GLU A 140 -13.10 11.56 -14.98
C GLU A 140 -11.63 11.96 -14.76
N GLN A 141 -11.11 11.72 -13.55
CA GLN A 141 -9.68 11.95 -13.27
C GLN A 141 -8.75 11.02 -14.05
N PHE A 142 -9.27 9.97 -14.70
CA PHE A 142 -8.51 9.03 -15.49
C PHE A 142 -8.86 9.14 -16.97
N SER A 143 -7.84 8.97 -17.81
CA SER A 143 -7.99 8.99 -19.28
C SER A 143 -7.64 7.63 -19.89
N ALA A 144 -8.19 7.34 -21.08
CA ALA A 144 -7.79 6.19 -21.88
C ALA A 144 -6.29 6.30 -22.25
N GLY A 145 -5.59 5.17 -22.30
CA GLY A 145 -4.14 5.11 -22.54
C GLY A 145 -3.28 5.37 -21.28
N GLN A 146 -3.84 5.92 -20.22
CA GLN A 146 -3.10 6.20 -18.99
C GLN A 146 -2.63 4.91 -18.31
N SER A 147 -1.37 4.92 -17.83
CA SER A 147 -0.84 3.83 -17.02
C SER A 147 -1.24 3.98 -15.54
N VAL A 148 -1.74 2.91 -14.95
CA VAL A 148 -2.21 2.88 -13.56
C VAL A 148 -1.64 1.70 -12.77
N ASP A 149 -1.53 1.87 -11.46
CA ASP A 149 -1.22 0.83 -10.51
C ASP A 149 -2.52 0.42 -9.79
N VAL A 150 -2.86 -0.86 -9.88
CA VAL A 150 -4.07 -1.40 -9.26
C VAL A 150 -3.72 -2.31 -8.11
N GLN A 151 -4.23 -1.99 -6.93
CA GLN A 151 -3.99 -2.71 -5.69
C GLN A 151 -5.28 -3.36 -5.19
N GLY A 152 -5.19 -4.61 -4.79
CA GLY A 152 -6.33 -5.35 -4.23
C GLY A 152 -5.89 -6.45 -3.29
N THR A 153 -6.84 -7.07 -2.62
CA THR A 153 -6.60 -8.25 -1.78
C THR A 153 -6.71 -9.49 -2.63
N SER A 154 -5.63 -10.26 -2.75
CA SER A 154 -5.59 -11.49 -3.53
C SER A 154 -6.54 -12.55 -3.00
N LYS A 155 -6.99 -13.48 -3.86
CA LYS A 155 -7.82 -14.59 -3.43
C LYS A 155 -7.08 -15.44 -2.38
N GLY A 156 -7.74 -15.77 -1.26
CA GLY A 156 -7.20 -16.65 -0.25
C GLY A 156 -7.01 -18.08 -0.78
N LYS A 157 -5.93 -18.72 -0.38
CA LYS A 157 -5.58 -20.12 -0.73
C LYS A 157 -5.43 -21.00 0.51
N GLY A 158 -5.80 -20.46 1.68
CA GLY A 158 -5.70 -21.14 2.96
C GLY A 158 -4.27 -21.47 3.37
N PHE A 159 -4.08 -22.51 4.16
CA PHE A 159 -2.78 -23.04 4.51
C PHE A 159 -2.19 -23.77 3.31
N ALA A 160 -1.01 -23.37 2.87
CA ALA A 160 -0.32 -23.94 1.72
C ALA A 160 1.05 -24.49 2.10
N GLY A 161 1.39 -25.65 1.57
CA GLY A 161 2.70 -26.26 1.71
C GLY A 161 3.78 -25.46 0.95
N THR A 162 5.03 -25.77 1.22
CA THR A 162 6.21 -25.07 0.67
C THR A 162 6.27 -25.13 -0.86
N ILE A 163 5.85 -26.23 -1.47
CA ILE A 163 5.80 -26.37 -2.93
C ILE A 163 4.83 -25.35 -3.53
N LYS A 164 3.60 -25.27 -3.03
CA LYS A 164 2.59 -24.34 -3.55
C LYS A 164 2.92 -22.88 -3.22
N ARG A 165 3.45 -22.62 -2.01
CA ARG A 165 3.66 -21.27 -1.51
C ARG A 165 4.93 -20.63 -2.04
N TRP A 166 6.00 -21.41 -2.21
CA TRP A 166 7.33 -20.92 -2.52
C TRP A 166 7.98 -21.55 -3.75
N ASN A 167 7.25 -22.45 -4.45
CA ASN A 167 7.72 -23.19 -5.61
C ASN A 167 8.95 -24.08 -5.30
N PHE A 168 8.96 -24.75 -4.14
CA PHE A 168 9.97 -25.73 -3.84
C PHE A 168 9.79 -26.95 -4.73
N ALA A 169 10.90 -27.56 -5.18
CA ALA A 169 10.89 -28.71 -6.08
C ALA A 169 10.26 -29.96 -5.43
N GLY A 170 10.40 -30.09 -4.11
CA GLY A 170 10.10 -31.34 -3.41
C GLY A 170 11.26 -32.32 -3.51
N GLN A 171 10.97 -33.60 -3.30
CA GLN A 171 11.94 -34.71 -3.41
C GLN A 171 11.42 -35.75 -4.39
N ASP A 172 12.26 -36.71 -4.72
CA ASP A 172 11.94 -37.74 -5.69
C ASP A 172 10.70 -38.54 -5.31
N ASN A 173 9.88 -38.92 -6.29
CA ASN A 173 8.70 -39.75 -6.07
C ASN A 173 9.01 -41.25 -6.02
N THR A 174 10.19 -41.65 -6.49
CA THR A 174 10.68 -43.04 -6.60
C THR A 174 12.12 -43.12 -6.10
N HIS A 175 12.90 -44.11 -6.55
CA HIS A 175 14.30 -44.31 -6.21
C HIS A 175 14.56 -44.47 -4.70
N GLY A 176 13.67 -45.23 -4.00
CA GLY A 176 13.81 -45.55 -2.59
C GLY A 176 13.30 -44.47 -1.62
N ASN A 177 12.78 -43.38 -2.10
CA ASN A 177 12.13 -42.36 -1.25
C ASN A 177 10.79 -42.87 -0.75
N SER A 178 10.59 -42.97 0.57
CA SER A 178 9.37 -43.57 1.18
C SER A 178 8.28 -42.54 1.41
N ILE A 179 8.48 -41.53 2.25
CA ILE A 179 7.40 -40.65 2.77
C ILE A 179 7.69 -39.18 2.61
N SER A 180 8.85 -38.81 2.10
CA SER A 180 9.33 -37.40 2.08
C SER A 180 9.14 -36.69 0.74
N HIS A 181 8.13 -37.05 -0.07
CA HIS A 181 7.94 -36.56 -1.43
C HIS A 181 7.73 -35.04 -1.51
N ARG A 182 6.95 -34.48 -0.58
CA ARG A 182 6.56 -33.06 -0.57
C ARG A 182 7.17 -32.26 0.59
N ALA A 183 8.23 -32.81 1.22
CA ALA A 183 8.90 -32.16 2.32
C ALA A 183 9.70 -30.93 1.85
N PRO A 184 9.85 -29.89 2.70
CA PRO A 184 10.59 -28.67 2.35
C PRO A 184 12.11 -28.90 2.26
N GLY A 185 12.62 -30.01 2.78
CA GLY A 185 14.07 -30.26 2.95
C GLY A 185 14.64 -29.59 4.19
N SER A 186 15.94 -29.37 4.20
CA SER A 186 16.62 -28.74 5.33
C SER A 186 16.12 -27.32 5.60
N ILE A 187 15.90 -27.00 6.87
CA ILE A 187 15.48 -25.66 7.32
C ILE A 187 16.63 -24.83 7.91
N GLY A 188 17.81 -25.45 8.07
CA GLY A 188 18.99 -24.78 8.60
C GLY A 188 20.14 -25.76 8.83
N GLN A 189 21.19 -25.26 9.47
CA GLN A 189 22.38 -26.02 9.88
C GLN A 189 22.17 -26.55 11.30
N CYS A 190 23.17 -27.31 11.81
CA CYS A 190 23.14 -27.96 13.12
C CYS A 190 23.49 -26.98 14.26
N GLN A 191 24.64 -27.22 14.94
CA GLN A 191 25.05 -26.49 16.14
C GLN A 191 25.30 -25.02 15.88
N THR A 192 25.89 -24.65 14.77
CA THR A 192 26.07 -23.26 14.33
C THR A 192 25.24 -23.02 13.07
N PRO A 193 24.24 -22.13 13.11
CA PRO A 193 23.91 -21.09 14.10
C PRO A 193 22.99 -21.53 15.25
N GLY A 194 22.61 -22.81 15.38
CA GLY A 194 21.70 -23.32 16.41
C GLY A 194 20.26 -22.81 16.37
N ARG A 195 19.86 -22.20 15.27
CA ARG A 195 18.54 -21.61 15.07
C ARG A 195 18.14 -21.60 13.61
N VAL A 196 16.83 -21.46 13.34
CA VAL A 196 16.32 -21.19 12.01
C VAL A 196 16.30 -19.66 11.79
N PHE A 197 16.87 -19.19 10.69
CA PHE A 197 16.88 -17.76 10.39
C PHE A 197 15.47 -17.21 10.16
N LYS A 198 15.27 -15.97 10.61
CA LYS A 198 14.02 -15.23 10.31
C LYS A 198 13.84 -15.10 8.81
N GLY A 199 12.59 -15.22 8.34
CA GLY A 199 12.27 -15.15 6.91
C GLY A 199 12.48 -16.46 6.15
N LYS A 200 12.87 -17.57 6.81
CA LYS A 200 12.95 -18.88 6.17
C LYS A 200 11.59 -19.25 5.54
N LYS A 201 11.63 -19.63 4.26
CA LYS A 201 10.44 -20.02 3.50
C LYS A 201 9.89 -21.34 4.03
N MET A 202 8.70 -21.29 4.62
CA MET A 202 7.99 -22.44 5.20
C MET A 202 6.54 -22.46 4.77
N SER A 203 5.84 -23.58 5.03
CA SER A 203 4.39 -23.66 4.87
C SER A 203 3.67 -22.62 5.72
N GLY A 204 2.46 -22.25 5.33
CA GLY A 204 1.64 -21.29 6.06
C GLY A 204 0.55 -20.68 5.20
N HIS A 205 -0.08 -19.63 5.71
CA HIS A 205 -1.14 -18.91 5.03
C HIS A 205 -0.67 -18.34 3.69
N MET A 206 -1.45 -18.57 2.63
CA MET A 206 -1.19 -18.07 1.28
C MET A 206 -2.44 -17.37 0.74
N GLY A 207 -2.24 -16.28 0.01
CA GLY A 207 -3.33 -15.44 -0.49
C GLY A 207 -3.94 -14.57 0.61
N ALA A 208 -5.09 -13.95 0.34
CA ALA A 208 -5.74 -12.94 1.17
C ALA A 208 -4.76 -11.84 1.63
N ALA A 209 -3.77 -11.55 0.80
CA ALA A 209 -2.74 -10.56 1.02
C ALA A 209 -2.93 -9.39 0.04
N ARG A 210 -2.51 -8.21 0.46
CA ARG A 210 -2.51 -7.01 -0.37
C ARG A 210 -1.45 -7.14 -1.46
N VAL A 211 -1.87 -7.04 -2.71
CA VAL A 211 -1.02 -7.16 -3.90
C VAL A 211 -1.28 -5.98 -4.81
N THR A 212 -0.24 -5.44 -5.40
CA THR A 212 -0.32 -4.36 -6.39
C THR A 212 0.18 -4.88 -7.74
N THR A 213 -0.63 -4.73 -8.77
CA THR A 213 -0.22 -4.91 -10.15
C THR A 213 0.10 -3.53 -10.72
N GLN A 214 1.34 -3.34 -11.16
CA GLN A 214 1.85 -2.04 -11.61
C GLN A 214 1.78 -1.91 -13.15
N ASN A 215 1.69 -0.67 -13.61
CA ASN A 215 1.76 -0.30 -15.03
C ASN A 215 0.71 -1.02 -15.90
N LEU A 216 -0.52 -1.05 -15.43
CA LEU A 216 -1.64 -1.47 -16.25
C LEU A 216 -2.16 -0.30 -17.06
N GLU A 217 -2.53 -0.54 -18.31
CA GLU A 217 -3.07 0.45 -19.22
C GLU A 217 -4.59 0.53 -19.10
N ILE A 218 -5.14 1.73 -19.02
CA ILE A 218 -6.59 1.96 -19.12
C ILE A 218 -6.97 1.93 -20.60
N VAL A 219 -7.83 1.00 -20.96
CA VAL A 219 -8.30 0.87 -22.36
C VAL A 219 -9.47 1.82 -22.62
N ARG A 220 -10.40 1.93 -21.68
CA ARG A 220 -11.59 2.77 -21.80
C ARG A 220 -12.08 3.22 -20.43
N VAL A 221 -12.58 4.45 -20.37
CA VAL A 221 -13.32 5.01 -19.23
C VAL A 221 -14.74 5.29 -19.69
N ASP A 222 -15.73 4.84 -18.92
CA ASP A 222 -17.15 5.09 -19.13
C ASP A 222 -17.67 5.90 -17.94
N THR A 223 -17.88 7.18 -18.15
CA THR A 223 -18.30 8.13 -17.12
C THR A 223 -19.78 7.97 -16.75
N GLU A 224 -20.62 7.57 -17.71
CA GLU A 224 -22.06 7.39 -17.46
C GLU A 224 -22.33 6.24 -16.50
N ARG A 225 -21.54 5.14 -16.63
CA ARG A 225 -21.68 3.92 -15.83
C ARG A 225 -20.66 3.82 -14.70
N ASN A 226 -19.78 4.81 -14.54
CA ASN A 226 -18.69 4.80 -13.58
C ASN A 226 -17.77 3.57 -13.71
N LEU A 227 -17.44 3.17 -14.96
CA LEU A 227 -16.61 2.01 -15.24
C LEU A 227 -15.24 2.41 -15.76
N ILE A 228 -14.22 1.72 -15.26
CA ILE A 228 -12.84 1.77 -15.76
C ILE A 228 -12.47 0.40 -16.28
N MET A 229 -12.07 0.32 -17.53
CA MET A 229 -11.61 -0.92 -18.17
C MET A 229 -10.10 -0.92 -18.24
N VAL A 230 -9.48 -1.81 -17.50
CA VAL A 230 -8.02 -1.93 -17.37
C VAL A 230 -7.55 -3.17 -18.10
N LYS A 231 -6.52 -3.05 -18.93
CA LYS A 231 -5.91 -4.14 -19.70
C LYS A 231 -5.28 -5.17 -18.78
N GLY A 232 -5.67 -6.41 -18.94
CA GLY A 232 -5.10 -7.54 -18.21
C GLY A 232 -5.80 -7.86 -16.89
N ALA A 233 -5.11 -8.56 -16.02
CA ALA A 233 -5.64 -9.08 -14.77
C ALA A 233 -5.41 -8.14 -13.59
N VAL A 234 -6.43 -8.02 -12.73
CA VAL A 234 -6.42 -7.26 -11.48
C VAL A 234 -6.52 -8.22 -10.30
N PRO A 235 -5.76 -8.00 -9.21
CA PRO A 235 -5.80 -8.87 -8.04
C PRO A 235 -7.18 -8.87 -7.37
N GLY A 236 -7.53 -10.00 -6.77
CA GLY A 236 -8.75 -10.17 -5.98
C GLY A 236 -9.86 -10.96 -6.67
N ALA A 237 -10.90 -11.23 -5.91
CA ALA A 237 -12.12 -11.88 -6.39
C ALA A 237 -13.04 -10.84 -7.04
N THR A 238 -13.98 -11.29 -7.86
CA THR A 238 -15.11 -10.49 -8.31
C THR A 238 -15.89 -9.98 -7.09
N GLY A 239 -16.30 -8.72 -7.10
CA GLY A 239 -16.94 -8.06 -5.98
C GLY A 239 -15.97 -7.52 -4.92
N GLY A 240 -14.66 -7.75 -5.04
CA GLY A 240 -13.66 -7.24 -4.12
C GLY A 240 -13.30 -5.77 -4.40
N ASP A 241 -12.94 -5.06 -3.33
CA ASP A 241 -12.49 -3.68 -3.44
C ASP A 241 -11.07 -3.59 -4.00
N VAL A 242 -10.86 -2.65 -4.90
CA VAL A 242 -9.57 -2.37 -5.55
C VAL A 242 -9.27 -0.88 -5.50
N PHE A 243 -8.00 -0.56 -5.42
CA PHE A 243 -7.50 0.82 -5.42
C PHE A 243 -6.82 1.08 -6.74
N ILE A 244 -7.23 2.11 -7.44
CA ILE A 244 -6.66 2.53 -8.71
C ILE A 244 -5.89 3.81 -8.45
N ARG A 245 -4.63 3.87 -8.86
CA ARG A 245 -3.77 5.06 -8.74
C ARG A 245 -3.00 5.25 -10.03
N PRO A 246 -2.67 6.48 -10.41
CA PRO A 246 -1.70 6.72 -11.47
C PRO A 246 -0.41 5.96 -11.20
N ALA A 247 0.18 5.35 -12.22
CA ALA A 247 1.34 4.49 -12.07
C ALA A 247 2.56 5.29 -11.60
N VAL A 248 3.19 4.81 -10.54
CA VAL A 248 4.42 5.42 -9.99
C VAL A 248 5.58 5.34 -10.99
N LYS A 249 5.59 4.32 -11.85
CA LYS A 249 6.63 4.06 -12.86
C LYS A 249 6.25 4.54 -14.26
N ALA A 250 5.10 5.18 -14.44
CA ALA A 250 4.73 5.75 -15.73
C ALA A 250 5.84 6.68 -16.22
N ARG A 251 6.23 6.53 -17.49
CA ARG A 251 7.05 7.53 -18.14
C ARG A 251 6.19 8.78 -18.23
N PRO A 252 6.70 9.99 -17.90
CA PRO A 252 6.00 11.20 -18.28
C PRO A 252 5.82 11.12 -19.79
N GLU A 253 4.59 11.18 -20.25
CA GLU A 253 4.31 11.39 -21.66
C GLU A 253 5.09 12.64 -22.06
N ALA A 254 5.89 12.53 -23.11
CA ALA A 254 6.48 13.70 -23.72
C ALA A 254 5.30 14.61 -24.06
N VAL A 255 5.19 15.72 -23.34
CA VAL A 255 4.26 16.78 -23.68
C VAL A 255 4.63 17.11 -25.11
N ALA A 256 3.75 16.78 -26.06
CA ALA A 256 3.90 17.19 -27.43
C ALA A 256 3.96 18.72 -27.37
N VAL A 257 5.18 19.24 -27.50
CA VAL A 257 5.40 20.66 -27.69
C VAL A 257 4.74 20.95 -29.05
N GLY A 258 3.52 21.47 -28.95
CA GLY A 258 2.84 21.96 -30.11
C GLY A 258 3.76 22.97 -30.78
N GLU A 259 4.24 22.63 -31.97
CA GLU A 259 4.82 23.58 -32.87
C GLU A 259 3.76 24.65 -33.13
N SER A 260 3.95 25.81 -32.51
CA SER A 260 3.24 27.02 -32.90
C SER A 260 3.92 27.55 -34.15
N GLU A 261 3.28 27.37 -35.30
CA GLU A 261 3.47 28.25 -36.43
C GLU A 261 2.96 29.66 -36.13
#